data_1ad5c6371b8ecdb48a358c93f82ec495
#
_entry.id   1ad5c6371b8ecdb48a358c93f82ec495
#
_cell.length_a   1.000
_cell.length_b   1.000
_cell.length_c   1.000
_cell.angle_alpha   90.00
_cell.angle_beta   90.00
_cell.angle_gamma   90.00
#
_symmetry.space_group_name_H-M   'P 1'
#
loop_
_entity.id
_entity.type
_entity.pdbx_description
1 polymer ?
#
loop_
_entity_poly.entity_id
_entity_poly.type
_entity_poly.pdbx_seq_one_letter_code
_entity_poly.pdbx_strand_id
1 'polypeptide(L)'
;MPSLFKPDTSPNAPHNRHITPPFSPANFHRHPINAYLFMGLVALFLLVTANVTFFTQVNAVYPFAQYMGFFISLAVVLFGIIWLLFALFGYKYTLKAVLILFILIASATSYFTDTYGTVYDTTMLQNAMQTDKAESADLLNAVFILRLVLLGALPAFLVAR
;
A
#
# COMPACT_ATOMS: atom_id res chain seq x y z
N MET A 1 -69.09 5.91 50.56
CA MET A 1 -69.24 5.20 49.28
C MET A 1 -67.90 5.15 48.61
N PRO A 2 -67.28 3.98 48.54
CA PRO A 2 -65.98 3.83 47.82
C PRO A 2 -66.29 3.40 46.39
N SER A 3 -65.85 4.19 45.42
CA SER A 3 -65.92 3.87 44.00
C SER A 3 -64.92 2.80 43.59
N LEU A 4 -65.46 1.70 43.14
CA LEU A 4 -64.72 0.58 42.57
C LEU A 4 -63.92 1.00 41.32
N PHE A 5 -62.59 1.00 41.43
CA PHE A 5 -61.71 1.01 40.29
C PHE A 5 -61.64 -0.40 39.71
N LYS A 6 -62.28 -0.62 38.56
CA LYS A 6 -62.24 -1.84 37.85
C LYS A 6 -61.01 -1.85 36.94
N PRO A 7 -60.07 -2.78 37.05
CA PRO A 7 -58.96 -2.86 36.09
C PRO A 7 -59.44 -3.27 34.73
N ASP A 8 -59.10 -2.49 33.74
CA ASP A 8 -59.42 -2.74 32.31
C ASP A 8 -58.53 -3.86 31.79
N THR A 9 -59.12 -5.04 31.67
CA THR A 9 -58.47 -6.22 31.06
C THR A 9 -58.72 -6.22 29.57
N SER A 10 -58.19 -5.25 28.83
CA SER A 10 -58.22 -5.24 27.37
C SER A 10 -57.16 -6.18 26.80
N PRO A 11 -57.54 -7.21 26.00
CA PRO A 11 -56.56 -8.14 25.39
C PRO A 11 -55.76 -7.54 24.25
N ASN A 12 -55.92 -6.27 23.96
CA ASN A 12 -55.31 -5.55 22.85
C ASN A 12 -54.29 -4.50 23.25
N ALA A 13 -53.49 -4.74 24.30
CA ALA A 13 -52.31 -3.93 24.53
C ALA A 13 -51.39 -4.02 23.29
N PRO A 14 -51.05 -2.89 22.65
CA PRO A 14 -50.14 -2.92 21.52
C PRO A 14 -48.82 -3.51 21.94
N HIS A 15 -48.50 -4.68 21.41
CA HIS A 15 -47.17 -5.29 21.49
C HIS A 15 -46.15 -4.21 21.06
N ASN A 16 -45.42 -3.70 22.04
CA ASN A 16 -44.27 -2.84 21.82
C ASN A 16 -43.25 -3.64 21.00
N ARG A 17 -43.44 -3.64 19.67
CA ARG A 17 -42.43 -4.13 18.77
C ARG A 17 -41.22 -3.21 18.96
N HIS A 18 -40.26 -3.68 19.71
CA HIS A 18 -38.92 -3.13 19.64
C HIS A 18 -38.50 -3.19 18.17
N ILE A 19 -38.72 -2.07 17.47
CA ILE A 19 -38.15 -1.84 16.15
C ILE A 19 -36.66 -1.69 16.42
N THR A 20 -35.97 -2.81 16.39
CA THR A 20 -34.50 -2.78 16.30
C THR A 20 -34.19 -2.08 14.99
N PRO A 21 -33.46 -0.95 15.01
CA PRO A 21 -33.09 -0.28 13.78
C PRO A 21 -32.26 -1.25 12.93
N PRO A 22 -32.52 -1.37 11.61
CA PRO A 22 -31.83 -2.30 10.72
C PRO A 22 -30.36 -1.96 10.50
N PHE A 23 -29.87 -0.89 11.12
CA PHE A 23 -28.49 -0.48 11.12
C PHE A 23 -27.91 -0.56 12.52
N SER A 24 -27.48 -1.75 12.92
CA SER A 24 -26.53 -1.89 14.00
C SER A 24 -25.19 -1.35 13.51
N PRO A 25 -24.62 -0.28 14.11
CA PRO A 25 -23.28 0.20 13.77
C PRO A 25 -22.17 -0.68 14.35
N ALA A 26 -22.52 -1.88 14.81
CA ALA A 26 -21.59 -2.84 15.37
C ALA A 26 -20.93 -3.62 14.26
N ASN A 27 -19.84 -3.11 13.68
CA ASN A 27 -18.72 -3.90 13.12
C ASN A 27 -17.71 -3.06 12.33
N PHE A 28 -17.59 -1.75 12.60
CA PHE A 28 -16.56 -0.92 11.96
C PHE A 28 -15.35 -0.58 12.85
N HIS A 29 -15.13 -1.34 13.92
CA HIS A 29 -13.86 -1.32 14.64
C HIS A 29 -12.86 -2.32 14.04
N ARG A 30 -12.51 -2.15 12.77
CA ARG A 30 -11.23 -2.65 12.29
C ARG A 30 -10.17 -1.70 12.86
N HIS A 31 -9.40 -2.22 13.81
CA HIS A 31 -8.41 -1.48 14.57
C HIS A 31 -7.53 -0.61 13.67
N PRO A 32 -7.41 0.71 13.91
CA PRO A 32 -6.51 1.59 13.14
C PRO A 32 -5.04 1.15 13.22
N ILE A 33 -4.67 0.45 14.27
CA ILE A 33 -3.34 -0.13 14.47
C ILE A 33 -2.96 -1.09 13.33
N ASN A 34 -3.89 -1.88 12.81
CA ASN A 34 -3.61 -2.81 11.72
C ASN A 34 -3.32 -2.11 10.39
N ALA A 35 -3.93 -0.95 10.13
CA ALA A 35 -3.69 -0.19 8.91
C ALA A 35 -2.26 0.40 8.87
N TYR A 36 -1.81 1.01 9.96
CA TYR A 36 -0.45 1.55 10.07
C TYR A 36 0.63 0.48 10.02
N LEU A 37 0.38 -0.65 10.70
CA LEU A 37 1.28 -1.81 10.63
C LEU A 37 1.36 -2.35 9.20
N PHE A 38 0.23 -2.45 8.52
CA PHE A 38 0.17 -2.92 7.14
C PHE A 38 0.89 -1.97 6.18
N MET A 39 0.71 -0.65 6.32
CA MET A 39 1.48 0.36 5.58
C MET A 39 2.98 0.23 5.84
N GLY A 40 3.38 -0.01 7.09
CA GLY A 40 4.78 -0.23 7.47
C GLY A 40 5.38 -1.48 6.81
N LEU A 41 4.62 -2.59 6.77
CA LEU A 41 5.07 -3.81 6.10
C LEU A 41 5.26 -3.62 4.60
N VAL A 42 4.33 -2.93 3.93
CA VAL A 42 4.46 -2.61 2.50
C VAL A 42 5.62 -1.65 2.26
N ALA A 43 5.82 -0.65 3.12
CA ALA A 43 6.96 0.27 3.03
C ALA A 43 8.30 -0.47 3.20
N LEU A 44 8.37 -1.41 4.15
CA LEU A 44 9.55 -2.25 4.35
C LEU A 44 9.80 -3.17 3.14
N PHE A 45 8.75 -3.76 2.59
CA PHE A 45 8.85 -4.56 1.37
C PHE A 45 9.41 -3.74 0.21
N LEU A 46 8.90 -2.53 -0.04
CA LEU A 46 9.40 -1.66 -1.08
C LEU A 46 10.84 -1.17 -0.81
N LEU A 47 11.18 -0.90 0.45
CA LEU A 47 12.54 -0.53 0.83
C LEU A 47 13.54 -1.61 0.40
N VAL A 48 13.23 -2.87 0.67
CA VAL A 48 14.13 -4.00 0.41
C VAL A 48 14.15 -4.40 -1.07
N THR A 49 12.98 -4.39 -1.74
CA THR A 49 12.88 -4.94 -3.09
C THR A 49 13.09 -3.92 -4.20
N ALA A 50 12.66 -2.67 -4.00
CA ALA A 50 12.70 -1.64 -5.03
C ALA A 50 13.96 -0.74 -4.96
N ASN A 51 14.80 -0.89 -3.95
CA ASN A 51 15.96 -0.02 -3.73
C ASN A 51 17.30 -0.76 -3.74
N VAL A 52 17.35 -1.95 -4.33
CA VAL A 52 18.58 -2.77 -4.38
C VAL A 52 19.71 -2.03 -5.07
N THR A 53 19.47 -1.50 -6.27
CA THR A 53 20.46 -0.74 -7.04
C THR A 53 20.93 0.50 -6.30
N PHE A 54 20.01 1.22 -5.65
CA PHE A 54 20.36 2.39 -4.83
C PHE A 54 21.37 2.03 -3.72
N PHE A 55 21.08 1.00 -2.93
CA PHE A 55 22.00 0.57 -1.86
C PHE A 55 23.29 -0.02 -2.41
N THR A 56 23.28 -0.66 -3.58
CA THR A 56 24.49 -1.15 -4.25
C THR A 56 25.40 0.00 -4.69
N GLN A 57 24.83 1.05 -5.27
CA GLN A 57 25.59 2.25 -5.66
C GLN A 57 26.13 3.01 -4.46
N VAL A 58 25.34 3.13 -3.39
CA VAL A 58 25.82 3.72 -2.13
C VAL A 58 26.98 2.92 -1.56
N ASN A 59 26.90 1.58 -1.60
CA ASN A 59 27.97 0.70 -1.11
C ASN A 59 29.26 0.80 -1.93
N ALA A 60 29.18 1.13 -3.21
CA ALA A 60 30.34 1.34 -4.06
C ALA A 60 31.14 2.58 -3.64
N VAL A 61 30.47 3.61 -3.12
CA VAL A 61 31.10 4.86 -2.65
C VAL A 61 31.47 4.79 -1.16
N TYR A 62 30.56 4.23 -0.36
CA TYR A 62 30.70 4.08 1.10
C TYR A 62 30.59 2.60 1.46
N PRO A 63 31.72 1.88 1.64
CA PRO A 63 31.68 0.45 1.97
C PRO A 63 30.91 0.19 3.26
N PHE A 64 29.93 -0.72 3.21
CA PHE A 64 29.04 -1.04 4.33
C PHE A 64 29.81 -1.38 5.63
N ALA A 65 30.93 -2.12 5.50
CA ALA A 65 31.72 -2.54 6.64
C ALA A 65 32.29 -1.36 7.46
N GLN A 66 32.56 -0.22 6.81
CA GLN A 66 33.12 0.97 7.46
C GLN A 66 32.05 1.97 7.88
N TYR A 67 30.92 2.02 7.17
CA TYR A 67 29.89 3.06 7.31
C TYR A 67 28.52 2.47 7.65
N MET A 68 28.46 1.41 8.46
CA MET A 68 27.20 0.73 8.83
C MET A 68 26.17 1.70 9.43
N GLY A 69 26.59 2.62 10.30
CA GLY A 69 25.69 3.63 10.89
C GLY A 69 25.03 4.53 9.84
N PHE A 70 25.78 4.91 8.80
CA PHE A 70 25.28 5.69 7.68
C PHE A 70 24.23 4.89 6.88
N PHE A 71 24.49 3.61 6.59
CA PHE A 71 23.51 2.76 5.90
C PHE A 71 22.20 2.60 6.67
N ILE A 72 22.30 2.39 7.99
CA ILE A 72 21.11 2.28 8.85
C ILE A 72 20.31 3.59 8.84
N SER A 73 21.00 4.74 8.98
CA SER A 73 20.33 6.03 8.94
C SER A 73 19.64 6.29 7.59
N LEU A 74 20.31 5.94 6.50
CA LEU A 74 19.79 6.08 5.14
C LEU A 74 18.55 5.19 4.93
N ALA A 75 18.60 3.93 5.39
CA ALA A 75 17.47 3.01 5.32
C ALA A 75 16.29 3.50 6.16
N VAL A 76 16.52 4.04 7.36
CA VAL A 76 15.46 4.61 8.23
C VAL A 76 14.83 5.83 7.59
N VAL A 77 15.63 6.74 7.02
CA VAL A 77 15.11 7.94 6.33
C VAL A 77 14.28 7.54 5.13
N LEU A 78 14.78 6.63 4.29
CA LEU A 78 14.08 6.16 3.10
C LEU A 78 12.77 5.44 3.46
N PHE A 79 12.81 4.57 4.48
CA PHE A 79 11.61 3.94 5.04
C PHE A 79 10.60 4.99 5.51
N GLY A 80 11.06 6.00 6.24
CA GLY A 80 10.22 7.09 6.74
C GLY A 80 9.55 7.88 5.62
N ILE A 81 10.29 8.17 4.53
CA ILE A 81 9.75 8.84 3.35
C ILE A 81 8.67 8.00 2.68
N ILE A 82 8.92 6.70 2.44
CA ILE A 82 7.94 5.80 1.83
C ILE A 82 6.69 5.71 2.71
N TRP A 83 6.87 5.54 4.01
CA TRP A 83 5.76 5.45 4.96
C TRP A 83 4.96 6.75 5.05
N LEU A 84 5.64 7.91 5.04
CA LEU A 84 5.02 9.23 5.00
C LEU A 84 4.18 9.43 3.72
N LEU A 85 4.70 9.00 2.56
CA LEU A 85 3.95 9.03 1.31
C LEU A 85 2.66 8.20 1.41
N PHE A 86 2.73 7.01 1.99
CA PHE A 86 1.53 6.21 2.21
C PHE A 86 0.56 6.87 3.18
N ALA A 87 1.06 7.50 4.25
CA ALA A 87 0.21 8.22 5.20
C ALA A 87 -0.46 9.45 4.57
N LEU A 88 0.24 10.15 3.66
CA LEU A 88 -0.27 11.33 2.98
C LEU A 88 -1.37 11.00 1.96
N PHE A 89 -1.18 9.95 1.17
CA PHE A 89 -2.11 9.55 0.10
C PHE A 89 -3.08 8.46 0.51
N GLY A 90 -2.79 7.73 1.60
CA GLY A 90 -3.57 6.61 2.10
C GLY A 90 -4.78 7.03 2.92
N TYR A 91 -5.75 7.72 2.32
CA TYR A 91 -7.02 7.97 3.01
C TYR A 91 -7.83 6.67 3.16
N LYS A 92 -8.69 6.58 4.16
CA LYS A 92 -9.43 5.39 4.62
C LYS A 92 -10.02 4.49 3.50
N TYR A 93 -10.47 5.10 2.40
CA TYR A 93 -11.08 4.38 1.27
C TYR A 93 -10.10 4.13 0.10
N THR A 94 -9.04 4.91 0.01
CA THR A 94 -8.06 4.87 -1.10
C THR A 94 -6.78 4.14 -0.75
N LEU A 95 -6.56 3.80 0.53
CA LEU A 95 -5.31 3.20 1.01
C LEU A 95 -4.90 1.96 0.20
N LYS A 96 -5.81 1.00 -0.01
CA LYS A 96 -5.50 -0.21 -0.78
C LYS A 96 -5.12 0.11 -2.23
N ALA A 97 -5.87 1.01 -2.87
CA ALA A 97 -5.59 1.41 -4.24
C ALA A 97 -4.23 2.12 -4.36
N VAL A 98 -3.90 3.00 -3.41
CA VAL A 98 -2.62 3.69 -3.33
C VAL A 98 -1.48 2.69 -3.15
N LEU A 99 -1.58 1.77 -2.19
CA LEU A 99 -0.55 0.76 -1.95
C LEU A 99 -0.32 -0.12 -3.19
N ILE A 100 -1.39 -0.58 -3.84
CA ILE A 100 -1.32 -1.37 -5.08
C ILE A 100 -0.61 -0.58 -6.18
N LEU A 101 -1.01 0.66 -6.38
CA LEU A 101 -0.41 1.53 -7.39
C LEU A 101 1.09 1.72 -7.15
N PHE A 102 1.49 2.02 -5.91
CA PHE A 102 2.90 2.19 -5.55
C PHE A 102 3.70 0.90 -5.72
N ILE A 103 3.16 -0.25 -5.36
CA ILE A 103 3.81 -1.55 -5.57
C ILE A 103 4.05 -1.81 -7.06
N LEU A 104 3.07 -1.57 -7.91
CA LEU A 104 3.18 -1.78 -9.36
C LEU A 104 4.20 -0.82 -9.99
N ILE A 105 4.12 0.48 -9.66
CA ILE A 105 5.07 1.48 -10.16
C ILE A 105 6.49 1.15 -9.68
N ALA A 106 6.66 0.87 -8.39
CA ALA A 106 7.97 0.54 -7.83
C ALA A 106 8.56 -0.73 -8.43
N SER A 107 7.76 -1.77 -8.69
CA SER A 107 8.20 -3.00 -9.33
C SER A 107 8.66 -2.76 -10.77
N ALA A 108 7.91 -1.98 -11.55
CA ALA A 108 8.29 -1.63 -12.91
C ALA A 108 9.55 -0.76 -12.93
N THR A 109 9.60 0.29 -12.11
CA THR A 109 10.74 1.20 -12.00
C THR A 109 12.01 0.46 -11.55
N SER A 110 11.90 -0.40 -10.54
CA SER A 110 13.03 -1.19 -10.03
C SER A 110 13.62 -2.08 -11.12
N TYR A 111 12.78 -2.71 -11.94
CA TYR A 111 13.28 -3.52 -13.07
C TYR A 111 14.17 -2.71 -14.00
N PHE A 112 13.71 -1.53 -14.44
CA PHE A 112 14.48 -0.69 -15.35
C PHE A 112 15.77 -0.17 -14.70
N THR A 113 15.71 0.22 -13.46
CA THR A 113 16.89 0.68 -12.71
C THR A 113 17.91 -0.45 -12.53
N ASP A 114 17.46 -1.65 -12.14
CA ASP A 114 18.33 -2.80 -11.89
C ASP A 114 18.95 -3.37 -13.20
N THR A 115 18.19 -3.35 -14.30
CA THR A 115 18.60 -3.98 -15.56
C THR A 115 19.47 -3.05 -16.39
N TYR A 116 19.11 -1.77 -16.44
CA TYR A 116 19.79 -0.81 -17.32
C TYR A 116 20.71 0.14 -16.56
N GLY A 117 20.77 0.08 -15.22
CA GLY A 117 21.57 0.96 -14.38
C GLY A 117 21.18 2.43 -14.51
N THR A 118 19.99 2.69 -15.00
CA THR A 118 19.56 4.03 -15.38
C THR A 118 19.18 4.88 -14.19
N VAL A 119 19.85 6.00 -14.05
CA VAL A 119 19.36 7.13 -13.27
C VAL A 119 18.37 7.87 -14.18
N TYR A 120 17.15 8.08 -13.73
CA TYR A 120 16.13 8.81 -14.50
C TYR A 120 16.58 10.26 -14.67
N ASP A 121 17.23 10.53 -15.80
CA ASP A 121 17.59 11.89 -16.18
C ASP A 121 16.75 12.36 -17.39
N THR A 122 16.92 13.62 -17.74
CA THR A 122 16.17 14.26 -18.85
C THR A 122 16.46 13.58 -20.19
N THR A 123 17.67 13.07 -20.39
CA THR A 123 18.09 12.39 -21.61
C THR A 123 17.39 11.05 -21.78
N MET A 124 17.25 10.29 -20.69
CA MET A 124 16.50 9.03 -20.70
C MET A 124 15.01 9.25 -20.99
N LEU A 125 14.42 10.30 -20.39
CA LEU A 125 13.02 10.64 -20.65
C LEU A 125 12.79 11.00 -22.12
N GLN A 126 13.70 11.77 -22.72
CA GLN A 126 13.65 12.10 -24.14
C GLN A 126 13.78 10.84 -25.02
N ASN A 127 14.72 9.96 -24.70
CA ASN A 127 14.90 8.70 -25.42
C ASN A 127 13.65 7.82 -25.33
N ALA A 128 13.06 7.68 -24.13
CA ALA A 128 11.84 6.92 -23.92
C ALA A 128 10.65 7.47 -24.73
N MET A 129 10.55 8.80 -24.89
CA MET A 129 9.51 9.44 -25.71
C MET A 129 9.74 9.31 -27.21
N GLN A 130 10.99 9.08 -27.65
CA GLN A 130 11.39 8.92 -29.05
C GLN A 130 11.56 7.45 -29.47
N THR A 131 11.42 6.52 -28.51
CA THR A 131 11.59 5.08 -28.74
C THR A 131 10.53 4.54 -29.69
N ASP A 132 10.96 3.83 -30.72
CA ASP A 132 10.08 3.21 -31.70
C ASP A 132 9.33 2.02 -31.08
N LYS A 133 8.18 1.64 -31.68
CA LYS A 133 7.32 0.55 -31.16
C LYS A 133 8.05 -0.80 -31.09
N ALA A 134 8.98 -1.05 -32.01
CA ALA A 134 9.78 -2.27 -32.03
C ALA A 134 10.73 -2.34 -30.82
N GLU A 135 11.43 -1.25 -30.53
CA GLU A 135 12.34 -1.11 -29.40
C GLU A 135 11.62 -1.16 -28.04
N SER A 136 10.41 -0.58 -27.99
CA SER A 136 9.54 -0.68 -26.81
C SER A 136 9.11 -2.12 -26.52
N ALA A 137 8.92 -2.95 -27.54
CA ALA A 137 8.57 -4.36 -27.37
C ALA A 137 9.73 -5.18 -26.78
N ASP A 138 10.98 -4.88 -27.14
CA ASP A 138 12.16 -5.52 -26.58
C ASP A 138 12.39 -5.19 -25.08
N LEU A 139 11.94 -4.01 -24.65
CA LEU A 139 11.94 -3.63 -23.23
C LEU A 139 10.96 -4.47 -22.40
N LEU A 140 9.88 -4.96 -23.01
CA LEU A 140 8.85 -5.80 -22.38
C LEU A 140 9.18 -7.30 -22.51
N ASN A 141 10.39 -7.66 -22.13
CA ASN A 141 10.86 -9.05 -22.22
C ASN A 141 10.25 -9.95 -21.11
N ALA A 142 10.45 -11.27 -21.26
CA ALA A 142 9.92 -12.26 -20.32
C ALA A 142 10.40 -12.03 -18.87
N VAL A 143 11.63 -11.51 -18.69
CA VAL A 143 12.19 -11.21 -17.35
C VAL A 143 11.46 -10.03 -16.70
N PHE A 144 11.12 -8.99 -17.48
CA PHE A 144 10.30 -7.88 -17.00
C PHE A 144 8.93 -8.36 -16.51
N ILE A 145 8.25 -9.17 -17.35
CA ILE A 145 6.93 -9.72 -17.02
C ILE A 145 7.01 -10.58 -15.75
N LEU A 146 8.01 -11.44 -15.64
CA LEU A 146 8.20 -12.29 -14.47
C LEU A 146 8.44 -11.45 -13.20
N ARG A 147 9.30 -10.43 -13.24
CA ARG A 147 9.52 -9.53 -12.11
C ARG A 147 8.27 -8.74 -11.76
N LEU A 148 7.56 -8.20 -12.74
CA LEU A 148 6.33 -7.46 -12.53
C LEU A 148 5.25 -8.34 -11.87
N VAL A 149 5.17 -9.61 -12.25
CA VAL A 149 4.24 -10.57 -11.62
C VAL A 149 4.67 -10.87 -10.18
N LEU A 150 5.95 -11.20 -9.94
CA LEU A 150 6.43 -11.62 -8.63
C LEU A 150 6.51 -10.47 -7.62
N LEU A 151 7.04 -9.31 -8.03
CA LEU A 151 7.27 -8.16 -7.14
C LEU A 151 6.17 -7.10 -7.22
N GLY A 152 5.36 -7.12 -8.26
CA GLY A 152 4.23 -6.22 -8.47
C GLY A 152 2.88 -6.89 -8.22
N ALA A 153 2.44 -7.75 -9.14
CA ALA A 153 1.08 -8.29 -9.14
C ALA A 153 0.77 -9.19 -7.93
N LEU A 154 1.71 -10.04 -7.52
CA LEU A 154 1.51 -10.96 -6.39
C LEU A 154 1.37 -10.20 -5.05
N PRO A 155 2.27 -9.26 -4.67
CA PRO A 155 2.07 -8.44 -3.48
C PRO A 155 0.84 -7.54 -3.58
N ALA A 156 0.56 -6.98 -4.76
CA ALA A 156 -0.65 -6.18 -4.99
C ALA A 156 -1.93 -6.98 -4.76
N PHE A 157 -1.95 -8.24 -5.21
CA PHE A 157 -3.07 -9.15 -4.95
C PHE A 157 -3.24 -9.46 -3.45
N LEU A 158 -2.13 -9.66 -2.72
CA LEU A 158 -2.18 -9.86 -1.26
C LEU A 158 -2.74 -8.62 -0.54
N VAL A 159 -2.38 -7.42 -1.00
CA VAL A 159 -2.91 -6.14 -0.47
C VAL A 159 -4.39 -5.97 -0.77
N ALA A 160 -4.83 -6.40 -1.96
CA ALA A 160 -6.24 -6.29 -2.38
C ALA A 160 -7.17 -7.19 -1.57
N ARG A 161 -6.69 -8.37 -1.17
CA ARG A 161 -7.46 -9.38 -0.45
C ARG A 161 -7.65 -9.02 1.03
#